data_9857379e445a762519126ed0932c8fdc
#
_entry.id   9857379e445a762519126ed0932c8fdc
#
_cell.length_a   1.000
_cell.length_b   1.000
_cell.length_c   1.000
_cell.angle_alpha   90.00
_cell.angle_beta   90.00
_cell.angle_gamma   90.00
#
_symmetry.space_group_name_H-M   'P 1'
#
loop_
_entity.id
_entity.type
_entity.pdbx_description
1 polymer ?
#
loop_
_entity_poly.entity_id
_entity_poly.type
_entity_poly.pdbx_seq_one_letter_code
_entity_poly.pdbx_strand_id
1 'polypeptide(L)'
;VLIDETRLGKLAGWLIESRQQGKHSRVVAGLGLNLTEGAGAVDGTPRSTLIGPEALVLHAALNVRLCARLSELHSKRGRERLASEALVAFQASATRLGMIDEEGHPLSPTALDDQGGLCVEGREQPLHDLDAVGWRFWP
;
A
#
# COMPACT_ATOMS: atom_id res chain seq x y z
N VAL A 1 -2.42 -2.78 0.64
CA VAL A 1 -2.80 -4.04 1.30
C VAL A 1 -2.12 -4.09 2.67
N LEU A 2 -2.90 -4.38 3.72
CA LEU A 2 -2.37 -4.71 5.04
C LEU A 2 -2.40 -6.23 5.20
N ILE A 3 -1.28 -6.79 5.60
CA ILE A 3 -1.10 -8.24 5.74
C ILE A 3 -0.97 -8.56 7.23
N ASP A 4 -1.70 -9.55 7.69
CA ASP A 4 -1.49 -10.17 8.99
C ASP A 4 -0.27 -11.10 8.89
N GLU A 5 0.83 -10.69 9.48
CA GLU A 5 2.11 -11.42 9.44
C GLU A 5 2.06 -12.77 10.14
N THR A 6 1.15 -12.94 11.08
CA THR A 6 1.01 -14.18 11.84
C THR A 6 0.21 -15.24 11.09
N ARG A 7 -0.69 -14.81 10.19
CA ARG A 7 -1.60 -15.69 9.45
C ARG A 7 -1.43 -15.60 7.93
N LEU A 8 -0.52 -14.72 7.45
CA LEU A 8 -0.26 -14.46 6.03
C LEU A 8 -1.54 -14.20 5.23
N GLY A 9 -2.49 -13.47 5.81
CA GLY A 9 -3.77 -13.18 5.20
C GLY A 9 -4.00 -11.69 4.97
N LYS A 10 -4.77 -11.36 3.93
CA LYS A 10 -5.18 -9.99 3.64
C LYS A 10 -6.12 -9.48 4.74
N LEU A 11 -5.66 -8.54 5.55
CA LEU A 11 -6.46 -7.89 6.60
C LEU A 11 -7.28 -6.72 6.07
N ALA A 12 -6.72 -5.97 5.13
CA ALA A 12 -7.34 -4.76 4.60
C ALA A 12 -6.92 -4.48 3.15
N GLY A 13 -7.70 -3.65 2.49
CA GLY A 13 -7.39 -3.12 1.16
C GLY A 13 -7.66 -1.63 1.07
N TRP A 14 -6.86 -0.93 0.28
CA TRP A 14 -7.06 0.45 -0.09
C TRP A 14 -7.64 0.55 -1.49
N LEU A 15 -8.61 1.44 -1.66
CA LEU A 15 -9.10 1.89 -2.96
C LEU A 15 -8.82 3.39 -3.06
N ILE A 16 -8.08 3.80 -4.07
CA ILE A 16 -7.75 5.20 -4.31
C ILE A 16 -8.32 5.59 -5.66
N GLU A 17 -9.22 6.56 -5.68
CA GLU A 17 -9.78 7.14 -6.89
C GLU A 17 -9.36 8.60 -7.00
N SER A 18 -8.92 9.01 -8.18
CA SER A 18 -8.66 10.40 -8.49
C SER A 18 -9.59 10.90 -9.59
N ARG A 19 -10.11 12.11 -9.41
CA ARG A 19 -10.92 12.81 -10.44
C ARG A 19 -10.36 14.20 -10.64
N GLN A 20 -10.12 14.56 -11.88
CA GLN A 20 -9.72 15.91 -12.25
C GLN A 20 -10.93 16.69 -12.76
N GLN A 21 -11.13 17.89 -12.24
CA GLN A 21 -12.16 18.81 -12.68
C GLN A 21 -11.53 20.19 -12.91
N GLY A 22 -11.22 20.50 -14.15
CA GLY A 22 -10.47 21.71 -14.52
C GLY A 22 -9.07 21.72 -13.88
N LYS A 23 -8.79 22.75 -13.06
CA LYS A 23 -7.50 22.90 -12.37
C LYS A 23 -7.45 22.21 -10.99
N HIS A 24 -8.54 21.58 -10.57
CA HIS A 24 -8.64 20.93 -9.28
C HIS A 24 -8.62 19.40 -9.43
N SER A 25 -7.82 18.76 -8.61
CA SER A 25 -7.83 17.31 -8.46
C SER A 25 -8.47 16.95 -7.14
N ARG A 26 -9.35 15.96 -7.15
CA ARG A 26 -9.95 15.38 -5.95
C ARG A 26 -9.50 13.92 -5.86
N VAL A 27 -8.94 13.56 -4.71
CA VAL A 27 -8.57 12.18 -4.40
C VAL A 27 -9.50 11.66 -3.31
N VAL A 28 -10.05 10.48 -3.51
CA VAL A 28 -10.83 9.74 -2.52
C VAL A 28 -10.07 8.47 -2.20
N ALA A 29 -9.72 8.27 -0.95
CA ALA A 29 -9.08 7.05 -0.47
C ALA A 29 -10.06 6.30 0.43
N GLY A 30 -10.40 5.07 0.06
CA GLY A 30 -11.23 4.16 0.84
C GLY A 30 -10.36 3.07 1.48
N LEU A 31 -10.63 2.73 2.72
CA LEU A 31 -10.01 1.60 3.42
C LEU A 31 -11.09 0.60 3.80
N GLY A 32 -10.98 -0.62 3.25
CA GLY A 32 -11.79 -1.77 3.65
C GLY A 32 -11.03 -2.64 4.65
N LEU A 33 -11.62 -2.90 5.81
CA LEU A 33 -11.09 -3.81 6.83
C LEU A 33 -11.94 -5.08 6.89
N ASN A 34 -11.30 -6.24 7.03
CA ASN A 34 -11.99 -7.49 7.27
C ASN A 34 -12.29 -7.63 8.77
N LEU A 35 -13.56 -7.48 9.16
CA LEU A 35 -14.00 -7.46 10.57
C LEU A 35 -14.75 -8.73 11.00
N THR A 36 -15.01 -9.65 10.08
CA THR A 36 -15.78 -10.87 10.37
C THR A 36 -15.02 -12.12 9.93
N GLU A 37 -15.05 -13.15 10.78
CA GLU A 37 -14.59 -14.49 10.39
C GLU A 37 -15.48 -15.09 9.30
N GLY A 38 -14.91 -15.94 8.47
CA GLY A 38 -15.68 -16.71 7.48
C GLY A 38 -15.75 -16.08 6.08
N ALA A 39 -15.16 -14.92 5.87
CA ALA A 39 -14.88 -14.49 4.50
C ALA A 39 -13.81 -15.42 3.93
N GLY A 40 -14.22 -16.48 3.25
CA GLY A 40 -13.31 -17.39 2.52
C GLY A 40 -12.37 -16.60 1.61
N ALA A 41 -11.34 -17.27 1.08
CA ALA A 41 -10.49 -16.67 0.07
C ALA A 41 -11.38 -16.15 -1.07
N VAL A 42 -11.22 -14.89 -1.45
CA VAL A 42 -11.77 -14.34 -2.68
C VAL A 42 -10.60 -14.20 -3.63
N ASP A 43 -10.75 -14.73 -4.82
CA ASP A 43 -9.68 -14.76 -5.83
C ASP A 43 -8.41 -15.50 -5.37
N GLY A 44 -8.57 -16.55 -4.54
CA GLY A 44 -7.45 -17.33 -4.02
C GLY A 44 -6.63 -16.67 -2.92
N THR A 45 -6.91 -15.41 -2.57
CA THR A 45 -6.16 -14.65 -1.57
C THR A 45 -6.63 -15.00 -0.15
N PRO A 46 -5.78 -15.54 0.73
CA PRO A 46 -6.12 -15.76 2.13
C PRO A 46 -6.54 -14.46 2.80
N ARG A 47 -7.50 -14.54 3.71
CA ARG A 47 -7.98 -13.37 4.47
C ARG A 47 -7.73 -13.56 5.96
N SER A 48 -7.28 -12.48 6.59
CA SER A 48 -7.26 -12.32 8.04
C SER A 48 -8.31 -11.34 8.47
N THR A 49 -8.75 -11.45 9.71
CA THR A 49 -9.80 -10.60 10.29
C THR A 49 -9.29 -9.94 11.56
N LEU A 50 -9.70 -8.70 11.77
CA LEU A 50 -9.52 -7.99 13.02
C LEU A 50 -10.89 -7.88 13.70
N ILE A 51 -11.05 -8.58 14.83
CA ILE A 51 -12.32 -8.68 15.53
C ILE A 51 -12.20 -7.98 16.87
N GLY A 52 -13.31 -7.34 17.31
CA GLY A 52 -13.41 -6.76 18.62
C GLY A 52 -13.15 -5.26 18.69
N PRO A 53 -13.00 -4.72 19.91
CA PRO A 53 -12.82 -3.28 20.14
C PRO A 53 -11.55 -2.73 19.51
N GLU A 54 -10.52 -3.54 19.28
CA GLU A 54 -9.30 -3.12 18.59
C GLU A 54 -9.56 -2.63 17.17
N ALA A 55 -10.56 -3.16 16.49
CA ALA A 55 -10.95 -2.71 15.15
C ALA A 55 -11.38 -1.23 15.13
N LEU A 56 -12.15 -0.80 16.12
CA LEU A 56 -12.59 0.60 16.25
C LEU A 56 -11.42 1.53 16.60
N VAL A 57 -10.54 1.07 17.51
CA VAL A 57 -9.34 1.83 17.89
C VAL A 57 -8.41 1.99 16.69
N LEU A 58 -8.19 0.93 15.93
CA LEU A 58 -7.38 0.97 14.73
C LEU A 58 -7.98 1.92 13.69
N HIS A 59 -9.29 1.85 13.44
CA HIS A 59 -9.99 2.72 12.50
C HIS A 59 -9.81 4.20 12.87
N ALA A 60 -10.03 4.55 14.14
CA ALA A 60 -9.85 5.93 14.62
C ALA A 60 -8.39 6.40 14.47
N ALA A 61 -7.43 5.56 14.87
CA ALA A 61 -6.01 5.87 14.76
C ALA A 61 -5.55 6.04 13.31
N LEU A 62 -6.05 5.19 12.38
CA LEU A 62 -5.77 5.30 10.95
C LEU A 62 -6.31 6.60 10.37
N ASN A 63 -7.54 7.01 10.71
CA ASN A 63 -8.12 8.26 10.24
C ASN A 63 -7.29 9.46 10.67
N VAL A 64 -6.92 9.54 11.94
CA VAL A 64 -6.09 10.64 12.48
C VAL A 64 -4.74 10.69 11.76
N ARG A 65 -4.07 9.55 11.63
CA ARG A 65 -2.77 9.47 10.96
C ARG A 65 -2.87 9.79 9.47
N LEU A 66 -3.89 9.30 8.79
CA LEU A 66 -4.11 9.58 7.36
C LEU A 66 -4.32 11.08 7.13
N CYS A 67 -5.19 11.73 7.90
CA CYS A 67 -5.41 13.18 7.79
C CYS A 67 -4.12 13.96 8.04
N ALA A 68 -3.34 13.60 9.05
CA ALA A 68 -2.05 14.24 9.32
C ALA A 68 -1.08 14.05 8.14
N ARG A 69 -0.98 12.86 7.57
CA ARG A 69 -0.10 12.58 6.42
C ARG A 69 -0.56 13.30 5.15
N LEU A 70 -1.86 13.34 4.87
CA LEU A 70 -2.38 14.06 3.72
C LEU A 70 -2.09 15.56 3.80
N SER A 71 -2.10 16.15 5.00
CA SER A 71 -1.74 17.57 5.17
C SER A 71 -0.28 17.88 4.84
N GLU A 72 0.62 16.90 4.99
CA GLU A 72 2.04 17.04 4.64
C GLU A 72 2.28 17.15 3.13
N LEU A 73 1.38 16.57 2.32
CA LEU A 73 1.47 16.64 0.85
C LEU A 73 1.40 18.09 0.30
N HIS A 74 0.91 19.04 1.08
CA HIS A 74 0.85 20.43 0.68
C HIS A 74 2.21 21.12 0.64
N SER A 75 3.25 20.55 1.26
CA SER A 75 4.59 21.10 1.25
C SER A 75 5.57 20.21 0.50
N LYS A 76 6.58 20.82 -0.15
CA LYS A 76 7.67 20.08 -0.82
C LYS A 76 8.38 19.15 0.17
N ARG A 77 8.78 19.68 1.33
CA ARG A 77 9.46 18.91 2.39
C ARG A 77 8.61 17.74 2.91
N GLY A 78 7.28 17.94 3.02
CA GLY A 78 6.37 16.88 3.44
C GLY A 78 6.30 15.75 2.41
N ARG A 79 6.22 16.08 1.12
CA ARG A 79 6.24 15.08 0.04
C ARG A 79 7.56 14.29 0.01
N GLU A 80 8.71 14.96 0.11
CA GLU A 80 10.03 14.32 0.16
C GLU A 80 10.14 13.36 1.36
N ARG A 81 9.65 13.77 2.53
CA ARG A 81 9.62 12.90 3.71
C ARG A 81 8.72 11.69 3.52
N LEU A 82 7.51 11.89 3.01
CA LEU A 82 6.56 10.79 2.76
C LEU A 82 7.10 9.81 1.72
N ALA A 83 7.74 10.29 0.66
CA ALA A 83 8.39 9.45 -0.33
C ALA A 83 9.52 8.61 0.28
N SER A 84 10.36 9.22 1.12
CA SER A 84 11.42 8.50 1.82
C SER A 84 10.87 7.41 2.75
N GLU A 85 9.84 7.72 3.54
CA GLU A 85 9.19 6.75 4.44
C GLU A 85 8.51 5.61 3.65
N ALA A 86 7.86 5.93 2.52
CA ALA A 86 7.25 4.94 1.65
C ALA A 86 8.30 4.01 1.03
N LEU A 87 9.43 4.54 0.58
CA LEU A 87 10.53 3.74 0.05
C LEU A 87 11.06 2.75 1.09
N VAL A 88 11.29 3.20 2.33
CA VAL A 88 11.73 2.32 3.42
C VAL A 88 10.71 1.19 3.66
N ALA A 89 9.41 1.50 3.62
CA ALA A 89 8.35 0.51 3.77
C ALA A 89 8.32 -0.49 2.59
N PHE A 90 8.51 -0.02 1.35
CA PHE A 90 8.63 -0.89 0.18
C PHE A 90 9.85 -1.83 0.28
N GLN A 91 11.01 -1.31 0.65
CA GLN A 91 12.23 -2.09 0.81
C GLN A 91 12.09 -3.15 1.91
N ALA A 92 11.52 -2.78 3.06
CA ALA A 92 11.26 -3.73 4.14
C ALA A 92 10.27 -4.84 3.70
N SER A 93 9.22 -4.47 2.97
CA SER A 93 8.23 -5.41 2.44
C SER A 93 8.85 -6.31 1.36
N ALA A 94 9.66 -5.76 0.45
CA ALA A 94 10.35 -6.52 -0.59
C ALA A 94 11.28 -7.58 0.03
N THR A 95 12.03 -7.20 1.07
CA THR A 95 12.92 -8.14 1.79
C THR A 95 12.13 -9.25 2.48
N ARG A 96 11.00 -8.92 3.09
CA ARG A 96 10.23 -9.86 3.90
C ARG A 96 9.30 -10.75 3.09
N LEU A 97 8.63 -10.19 2.07
CA LEU A 97 7.60 -10.87 1.29
C LEU A 97 8.09 -11.30 -0.09
N GLY A 98 9.26 -10.84 -0.51
CA GLY A 98 9.82 -11.13 -1.83
C GLY A 98 9.00 -10.48 -2.95
N MET A 99 9.21 -9.17 -3.18
CA MET A 99 8.56 -8.45 -4.29
C MET A 99 8.98 -9.03 -5.63
N ILE A 100 8.02 -9.26 -6.52
CA ILE A 100 8.23 -9.84 -7.86
C ILE A 100 7.44 -9.06 -8.92
N ASP A 101 7.87 -9.13 -10.17
CA ASP A 101 7.10 -8.67 -11.32
C ASP A 101 6.10 -9.73 -11.81
N GLU A 102 5.39 -9.42 -12.91
CA GLU A 102 4.39 -10.31 -13.52
C GLU A 102 5.02 -11.64 -14.00
N GLU A 103 6.30 -11.63 -14.35
CA GLU A 103 7.04 -12.81 -14.78
C GLU A 103 7.65 -13.60 -13.60
N GLY A 104 7.49 -13.10 -12.38
CA GLY A 104 8.02 -13.73 -11.16
C GLY A 104 9.48 -13.39 -10.85
N HIS A 105 10.08 -12.41 -11.53
CA HIS A 105 11.43 -11.95 -11.25
C HIS A 105 11.46 -11.05 -10.00
N PRO A 106 12.48 -11.17 -9.14
CA PRO A 106 12.58 -10.35 -7.94
C PRO A 106 12.77 -8.87 -8.29
N LEU A 107 12.08 -8.00 -7.58
CA LEU A 107 12.18 -6.56 -7.68
C LEU A 107 12.85 -5.98 -6.42
N SER A 108 13.86 -5.13 -6.62
CA SER A 108 14.57 -4.43 -5.54
C SER A 108 14.27 -2.93 -5.62
N PRO A 109 13.41 -2.38 -4.77
CA PRO A 109 13.10 -0.95 -4.75
C PRO A 109 14.33 -0.11 -4.40
N THR A 110 14.63 0.92 -5.22
CA THR A 110 15.79 1.81 -5.03
C THR A 110 15.41 3.25 -4.74
N ALA A 111 14.32 3.74 -5.35
CA ALA A 111 13.83 5.11 -5.17
C ALA A 111 12.34 5.22 -5.48
N LEU A 112 11.77 6.37 -5.18
CA LEU A 112 10.51 6.86 -5.77
C LEU A 112 10.84 8.10 -6.60
N ASP A 113 10.28 8.19 -7.82
CA ASP A 113 10.40 9.38 -8.65
C ASP A 113 9.48 10.52 -8.18
N ASP A 114 9.55 11.67 -8.85
CA ASP A 114 8.75 12.87 -8.50
C ASP A 114 7.25 12.65 -8.69
N GLN A 115 6.84 11.64 -9.45
CA GLN A 115 5.44 11.27 -9.71
C GLN A 115 4.95 10.12 -8.83
N GLY A 116 5.83 9.60 -7.97
CA GLY A 116 5.53 8.46 -7.08
C GLY A 116 5.74 7.09 -7.75
N GLY A 117 6.34 7.04 -8.94
CA GLY A 117 6.72 5.80 -9.60
C GLY A 117 7.83 5.09 -8.84
N LEU A 118 7.74 3.77 -8.72
CA LEU A 118 8.72 2.95 -8.01
C LEU A 118 9.89 2.61 -8.91
N CYS A 119 11.07 3.18 -8.63
CA CYS A 119 12.33 2.79 -9.29
C CYS A 119 12.81 1.48 -8.69
N VAL A 120 13.18 0.53 -9.54
CA VAL A 120 13.71 -0.77 -9.13
C VAL A 120 15.03 -1.05 -9.82
N GLU A 121 15.90 -1.80 -9.16
CA GLU A 121 17.20 -2.15 -9.69
C GLU A 121 17.09 -2.88 -11.04
N GLY A 122 17.91 -2.49 -12.01
CA GLY A 122 17.94 -3.11 -13.34
C GLY A 122 16.83 -2.67 -14.30
N ARG A 123 15.91 -1.79 -13.89
CA ARG A 123 14.90 -1.19 -14.79
C ARG A 123 15.19 0.29 -15.05
N GLU A 124 15.12 0.69 -16.33
CA GLU A 124 15.31 2.09 -16.73
C GLU A 124 14.10 2.97 -16.41
N GLN A 125 12.89 2.39 -16.42
CA GLN A 125 11.66 3.13 -16.20
C GLN A 125 11.04 2.77 -14.85
N PRO A 126 10.56 3.78 -14.08
CA PRO A 126 9.80 3.56 -12.86
C PRO A 126 8.50 2.80 -13.10
N LEU A 127 8.08 2.02 -12.13
CA LEU A 127 6.78 1.36 -12.09
C LEU A 127 5.74 2.32 -11.53
N HIS A 128 4.82 2.80 -12.38
CA HIS A 128 3.69 3.64 -11.98
C HIS A 128 2.44 2.84 -11.66
N ASP A 129 2.36 1.62 -12.18
CA ASP A 129 1.29 0.67 -11.86
C ASP A 129 1.80 -0.37 -10.86
N LEU A 130 1.35 -0.22 -9.61
CA LEU A 130 1.71 -1.16 -8.55
C LEU A 130 0.86 -2.44 -8.58
N ASP A 131 -0.17 -2.52 -9.43
CA ASP A 131 -0.92 -3.76 -9.64
C ASP A 131 -0.08 -4.80 -10.41
N ALA A 132 0.94 -4.32 -11.17
CA ALA A 132 1.94 -5.17 -11.80
C ALA A 132 2.99 -5.74 -10.83
N VAL A 133 2.89 -5.42 -9.54
CA VAL A 133 3.82 -5.90 -8.51
C VAL A 133 3.17 -7.01 -7.71
N GLY A 134 3.78 -8.19 -7.71
CA GLY A 134 3.38 -9.34 -6.89
C GLY A 134 4.29 -9.56 -5.67
N TRP A 135 3.93 -10.55 -4.88
CA TRP A 135 4.69 -10.95 -3.68
C TRP A 135 4.93 -12.46 -3.72
N ARG A 136 6.19 -12.90 -3.59
CA ARG A 136 6.56 -14.33 -3.72
C ARG A 136 5.88 -15.23 -2.69
N PHE A 137 5.61 -14.72 -1.49
CA PHE A 137 4.93 -15.46 -0.42
C PHE A 137 3.41 -15.26 -0.43
N TRP A 138 2.90 -14.64 -1.48
CA TRP A 138 1.47 -14.50 -1.70
C TRP A 138 1.05 -15.50 -2.77
N PRO A 139 0.09 -16.43 -2.48
CA PRO A 139 -0.41 -17.40 -3.46
C PRO A 139 -1.20 -16.73 -4.59
#